data_f10be91edded149547511abc3c690225
#
_entry.id   f10be91edded149547511abc3c690225
#
_cell.length_a   1.000
_cell.length_b   1.000
_cell.length_c   1.000
_cell.angle_alpha   90.00
_cell.angle_beta   90.00
_cell.angle_gamma   90.00
#
_symmetry.space_group_name_H-M   'P 1'
#
loop_
_entity.id
_entity.type
_entity.pdbx_description
1 polymer ?
#
loop_
_entity_poly.entity_id
_entity_poly.type
_entity_poly.pdbx_seq_one_letter_code
_entity_poly.pdbx_strand_id
1 'polypeptide(L)'
;PGMPGPYRAYTECKNRGIFPMAKIAIMGFGTVGSGVLEVCRRNAASIARRAGEPVEVKYILDVRDFSGSPDAALFTKSIDTILNDPEIKVVVETIGGTKFAYPYVRQCLESGRSVCTSNKEMVATYGAELLALAKEHSAAFLFEASVGGGTPIITPMHQCLAANHISSIRGIVNGTTNFMLTKMKRENMGFDEALKIAQQLGYAETKDPGDDVDGRDACRKIAILASLACGHHVYPDNIPTRGIRDITVADIKAAEKLDSAIKLIAWYNEGGDGQMAAG
;
A
#
# COMPACT_ATOMS: atom_id res chain seq x y z
N PRO A 1 -43.24 1.17 -14.24
CA PRO A 1 -42.50 -0.04 -13.96
C PRO A 1 -41.05 0.23 -14.15
N GLY A 2 -40.36 0.63 -13.02
CA GLY A 2 -38.94 0.97 -13.03
C GLY A 2 -38.08 -0.28 -13.09
N MET A 3 -37.07 -0.27 -13.92
CA MET A 3 -36.02 -1.31 -13.97
C MET A 3 -35.40 -1.51 -12.59
N PRO A 4 -35.18 -2.74 -12.13
CA PRO A 4 -34.41 -2.99 -10.92
C PRO A 4 -32.94 -2.72 -11.22
N GLY A 5 -32.45 -1.56 -10.81
CA GLY A 5 -31.03 -1.22 -10.90
C GLY A 5 -30.21 -2.05 -9.88
N PRO A 6 -28.92 -2.31 -10.15
CA PRO A 6 -28.03 -3.07 -9.26
C PRO A 6 -27.86 -2.46 -7.86
N TYR A 7 -28.37 -1.27 -7.65
CA TYR A 7 -28.33 -0.56 -6.36
C TYR A 7 -29.45 -0.97 -5.38
N ARG A 8 -30.47 -1.73 -5.81
CA ARG A 8 -31.58 -2.16 -4.93
C ARG A 8 -31.16 -3.23 -3.93
N ALA A 9 -30.17 -4.05 -4.27
CA ALA A 9 -29.59 -5.02 -3.34
C ALA A 9 -28.89 -4.38 -2.13
N TYR A 10 -28.48 -3.12 -2.24
CA TYR A 10 -27.87 -2.36 -1.15
C TYR A 10 -28.86 -1.83 -0.10
N THR A 11 -30.15 -1.77 -0.43
CA THR A 11 -31.19 -1.20 0.46
C THR A 11 -32.03 -2.25 1.18
N GLU A 12 -32.00 -3.50 0.78
CA GLU A 12 -32.85 -4.56 1.35
C GLU A 12 -32.24 -5.36 2.51
N CYS A 13 -31.00 -5.07 2.92
CA CYS A 13 -30.35 -5.66 4.12
C CYS A 13 -30.85 -5.07 5.46
N LYS A 14 -31.99 -4.40 5.52
CA LYS A 14 -32.44 -3.65 6.70
C LYS A 14 -33.15 -4.46 7.80
N ASN A 15 -33.36 -5.76 7.63
CA ASN A 15 -34.17 -6.53 8.62
C ASN A 15 -33.67 -7.97 8.82
N ARG A 16 -32.40 -8.18 9.17
CA ARG A 16 -32.00 -9.45 9.80
C ARG A 16 -31.31 -9.14 11.13
N GLY A 17 -31.86 -9.74 12.19
CA GLY A 17 -31.43 -9.54 13.56
C GLY A 17 -29.95 -9.80 13.78
N ILE A 18 -29.44 -9.35 14.93
CA ILE A 18 -28.08 -9.41 15.48
C ILE A 18 -27.06 -9.92 14.45
N PHE A 19 -26.52 -8.99 13.63
CA PHE A 19 -25.44 -9.31 12.73
C PHE A 19 -24.21 -9.72 13.56
N PRO A 20 -23.52 -10.83 13.24
CA PRO A 20 -22.27 -11.13 13.87
C PRO A 20 -21.30 -9.95 13.62
N MET A 21 -20.63 -9.48 14.67
CA MET A 21 -19.66 -8.41 14.58
C MET A 21 -18.37 -8.96 13.97
N ALA A 22 -17.93 -8.37 12.84
CA ALA A 22 -16.64 -8.75 12.25
C ALA A 22 -15.49 -8.29 13.14
N LYS A 23 -14.73 -9.23 13.68
CA LYS A 23 -13.55 -8.93 14.49
C LYS A 23 -12.30 -8.99 13.63
N ILE A 24 -11.49 -7.95 13.74
CA ILE A 24 -10.22 -7.82 13.01
C ILE A 24 -9.05 -7.67 13.98
N ALA A 25 -7.85 -7.97 13.51
CA ALA A 25 -6.62 -7.68 14.21
C ALA A 25 -5.74 -6.72 13.41
N ILE A 26 -4.94 -5.92 14.09
CA ILE A 26 -3.91 -5.05 13.49
C ILE A 26 -2.54 -5.60 13.88
N MET A 27 -1.64 -5.78 12.93
CA MET A 27 -0.24 -6.14 13.16
C MET A 27 0.65 -4.93 12.88
N GLY A 28 1.27 -4.41 13.94
CA GLY A 28 2.04 -3.16 13.97
C GLY A 28 1.19 -1.95 14.37
N PHE A 29 1.67 -1.18 15.35
CA PHE A 29 0.96 0.00 15.87
C PHE A 29 1.81 1.27 15.73
N GLY A 30 2.41 1.45 14.54
CA GLY A 30 3.04 2.71 14.14
C GLY A 30 2.01 3.73 13.67
N THR A 31 2.44 4.72 12.91
CA THR A 31 1.57 5.77 12.35
C THR A 31 0.39 5.18 11.56
N VAL A 32 0.65 4.17 10.72
CA VAL A 32 -0.40 3.56 9.89
C VAL A 32 -1.36 2.73 10.77
N GLY A 33 -0.84 1.85 11.65
CA GLY A 33 -1.68 0.99 12.47
C GLY A 33 -2.55 1.75 13.47
N SER A 34 -2.01 2.80 14.10
CA SER A 34 -2.82 3.68 14.97
C SER A 34 -3.89 4.43 14.17
N GLY A 35 -3.56 4.88 12.95
CA GLY A 35 -4.52 5.48 12.03
C GLY A 35 -5.64 4.51 11.63
N VAL A 36 -5.35 3.22 11.42
CA VAL A 36 -6.37 2.20 11.15
C VAL A 36 -7.34 2.08 12.32
N LEU A 37 -6.84 2.00 13.58
CA LEU A 37 -7.69 1.95 14.76
C LEU A 37 -8.60 3.18 14.85
N GLU A 38 -8.02 4.38 14.64
CA GLU A 38 -8.77 5.63 14.66
C GLU A 38 -9.87 5.63 13.58
N VAL A 39 -9.56 5.24 12.35
CA VAL A 39 -10.53 5.17 11.25
C VAL A 39 -11.65 4.18 11.55
N CYS A 40 -11.34 3.01 12.08
CA CYS A 40 -12.34 2.01 12.47
C CYS A 40 -13.33 2.57 13.50
N ARG A 41 -12.85 3.32 14.47
CA ARG A 41 -13.69 3.95 15.51
C ARG A 41 -14.49 5.14 14.98
N ARG A 42 -13.80 6.06 14.33
CA ARG A 42 -14.36 7.32 13.86
C ARG A 42 -15.42 7.14 12.79
N ASN A 43 -15.20 6.16 11.91
CA ASN A 43 -16.08 5.87 10.77
C ASN A 43 -16.91 4.59 10.96
N ALA A 44 -17.04 4.08 12.20
CA ALA A 44 -17.69 2.81 12.51
C ALA A 44 -19.05 2.62 11.81
N ALA A 45 -19.93 3.64 11.88
CA ALA A 45 -21.24 3.57 11.25
C ALA A 45 -21.19 3.49 9.71
N SER A 46 -20.23 4.15 9.07
CA SER A 46 -20.03 4.10 7.63
C SER A 46 -19.44 2.76 7.18
N ILE A 47 -18.47 2.26 7.96
CA ILE A 47 -17.84 0.95 7.74
C ILE A 47 -18.88 -0.15 7.87
N ALA A 48 -19.68 -0.14 8.96
CA ALA A 48 -20.72 -1.13 9.19
C ALA A 48 -21.76 -1.17 8.05
N ARG A 49 -22.17 -0.02 7.51
CA ARG A 49 -23.09 0.03 6.37
C ARG A 49 -22.51 -0.61 5.11
N ARG A 50 -21.18 -0.48 4.88
CA ARG A 50 -20.51 -1.02 3.70
C ARG A 50 -20.17 -2.50 3.86
N ALA A 51 -19.72 -2.90 5.05
CA ALA A 51 -19.41 -4.28 5.38
C ALA A 51 -20.66 -5.15 5.55
N GLY A 52 -21.82 -4.53 5.82
CA GLY A 52 -23.06 -5.24 6.16
C GLY A 52 -23.14 -5.63 7.63
N GLU A 53 -22.10 -5.41 8.42
CA GLU A 53 -21.99 -5.72 9.84
C GLU A 53 -21.01 -4.77 10.53
N PRO A 54 -21.12 -4.57 11.87
CA PRO A 54 -20.11 -3.80 12.62
C PRO A 54 -18.73 -4.44 12.54
N VAL A 55 -17.68 -3.60 12.48
CA VAL A 55 -16.28 -4.02 12.47
C VAL A 55 -15.60 -3.52 13.73
N GLU A 56 -14.98 -4.42 14.48
CA GLU A 56 -14.28 -4.14 15.73
C GLU A 56 -12.82 -4.62 15.67
N VAL A 57 -11.89 -3.78 16.13
CA VAL A 57 -10.50 -4.17 16.37
C VAL A 57 -10.44 -4.91 17.71
N LYS A 58 -10.16 -6.22 17.67
CA LYS A 58 -10.08 -7.08 18.86
C LYS A 58 -8.65 -7.19 19.38
N TYR A 59 -7.66 -7.26 18.48
CA TYR A 59 -6.26 -7.39 18.85
C TYR A 59 -5.36 -6.44 18.07
N ILE A 60 -4.30 -6.01 18.75
CA ILE A 60 -3.20 -5.24 18.15
C ILE A 60 -1.90 -5.94 18.51
N LEU A 61 -1.23 -6.51 17.51
CA LEU A 61 0.07 -7.15 17.68
C LEU A 61 1.18 -6.11 17.57
N ASP A 62 1.91 -5.88 18.64
CA ASP A 62 3.11 -5.04 18.63
C ASP A 62 4.07 -5.48 19.74
N VAL A 63 5.38 -5.41 19.45
CA VAL A 63 6.43 -5.82 20.41
C VAL A 63 6.71 -4.77 21.49
N ARG A 64 6.35 -3.52 21.23
CA ARG A 64 6.52 -2.40 22.15
C ARG A 64 5.57 -2.50 23.36
N ASP A 65 5.86 -1.73 24.38
CA ASP A 65 5.00 -1.63 25.55
C ASP A 65 3.96 -0.51 25.40
N PHE A 66 2.69 -0.87 25.52
CA PHE A 66 1.54 0.02 25.50
C PHE A 66 0.67 -0.08 26.78
N SER A 67 1.25 -0.53 27.89
CA SER A 67 0.54 -0.69 29.16
C SER A 67 -0.08 0.61 29.69
N GLY A 68 0.49 1.76 29.34
CA GLY A 68 -0.06 3.09 29.64
C GLY A 68 -1.11 3.61 28.67
N SER A 69 -1.43 2.87 27.61
CA SER A 69 -2.44 3.27 26.63
C SER A 69 -3.86 3.05 27.17
N PRO A 70 -4.84 3.91 26.84
CA PRO A 70 -6.25 3.62 27.07
C PRO A 70 -6.72 2.33 26.38
N ASP A 71 -6.01 1.89 25.36
CA ASP A 71 -6.27 0.69 24.57
C ASP A 71 -5.42 -0.52 25.00
N ALA A 72 -4.76 -0.47 26.16
CA ALA A 72 -3.82 -1.50 26.63
C ALA A 72 -4.39 -2.93 26.54
N ALA A 73 -5.69 -3.10 26.75
CA ALA A 73 -6.37 -4.39 26.68
C ALA A 73 -6.42 -5.03 25.28
N LEU A 74 -6.21 -4.26 24.21
CA LEU A 74 -6.19 -4.76 22.85
C LEU A 74 -4.83 -5.32 22.45
N PHE A 75 -3.75 -4.99 23.17
CA PHE A 75 -2.39 -5.34 22.76
C PHE A 75 -2.00 -6.76 23.11
N THR A 76 -1.35 -7.41 22.19
CA THR A 76 -0.68 -8.71 22.35
C THR A 76 0.72 -8.67 21.76
N LYS A 77 1.61 -9.52 22.28
CA LYS A 77 2.97 -9.72 21.76
C LYS A 77 3.13 -11.01 20.97
N SER A 78 2.09 -11.85 20.93
CA SER A 78 2.11 -13.14 20.23
C SER A 78 1.13 -13.17 19.08
N ILE A 79 1.59 -13.60 17.93
CA ILE A 79 0.76 -13.88 16.75
C ILE A 79 -0.24 -15.03 17.06
N ASP A 80 0.13 -15.95 17.95
CA ASP A 80 -0.73 -17.08 18.31
C ASP A 80 -2.06 -16.63 18.93
N THR A 81 -2.08 -15.48 19.63
CA THR A 81 -3.32 -14.88 20.13
C THR A 81 -4.31 -14.61 19.01
N ILE A 82 -3.82 -14.16 17.85
CA ILE A 82 -4.63 -13.88 16.68
C ILE A 82 -5.00 -15.20 15.97
N LEU A 83 -4.01 -16.09 15.80
CA LEU A 83 -4.20 -17.35 15.06
C LEU A 83 -5.10 -18.34 15.77
N ASN A 84 -5.13 -18.35 17.09
CA ASN A 84 -5.96 -19.25 17.90
C ASN A 84 -7.39 -18.71 18.10
N ASP A 85 -7.68 -17.48 17.71
CA ASP A 85 -9.01 -16.90 17.85
C ASP A 85 -9.83 -17.06 16.58
N PRO A 86 -10.85 -17.93 16.54
CA PRO A 86 -11.66 -18.17 15.34
C PRO A 86 -12.56 -17.01 14.95
N GLU A 87 -12.75 -16.02 15.84
CA GLU A 87 -13.54 -14.83 15.52
C GLU A 87 -12.77 -13.84 14.61
N ILE A 88 -11.43 -13.89 14.61
CA ILE A 88 -10.62 -13.04 13.74
C ILE A 88 -10.67 -13.58 12.30
N LYS A 89 -11.26 -12.81 11.40
CA LYS A 89 -11.38 -13.15 9.98
C LYS A 89 -10.45 -12.33 9.09
N VAL A 90 -10.13 -11.12 9.51
CA VAL A 90 -9.29 -10.18 8.75
C VAL A 90 -8.17 -9.65 9.62
N VAL A 91 -6.97 -9.59 9.05
CA VAL A 91 -5.79 -9.03 9.70
C VAL A 91 -5.26 -7.88 8.85
N VAL A 92 -5.01 -6.74 9.49
CA VAL A 92 -4.42 -5.55 8.84
C VAL A 92 -2.94 -5.49 9.21
N GLU A 93 -2.06 -5.70 8.23
CA GLU A 93 -0.61 -5.67 8.40
C GLU A 93 -0.06 -4.27 8.12
N THR A 94 0.64 -3.70 9.09
CA THR A 94 1.27 -2.38 9.06
C THR A 94 2.63 -2.36 9.77
N ILE A 95 3.31 -3.51 9.86
CA ILE A 95 4.63 -3.65 10.51
C ILE A 95 5.71 -2.98 9.66
N GLY A 96 5.65 -3.21 8.34
CA GLY A 96 6.68 -2.81 7.41
C GLY A 96 7.89 -3.75 7.37
N GLY A 97 8.69 -3.68 6.28
CA GLY A 97 9.76 -4.62 6.00
C GLY A 97 9.25 -6.04 5.74
N THR A 98 10.15 -7.00 5.56
CA THR A 98 9.77 -8.38 5.23
C THR A 98 10.05 -9.36 6.37
N LYS A 99 11.04 -9.06 7.20
CA LYS A 99 11.58 -10.00 8.20
C LYS A 99 10.51 -10.57 9.16
N PHE A 100 9.59 -9.73 9.64
CA PHE A 100 8.52 -10.14 10.56
C PHE A 100 7.16 -10.16 9.87
N ALA A 101 6.91 -9.22 8.96
CA ALA A 101 5.63 -9.10 8.28
C ALA A 101 5.33 -10.33 7.41
N TYR A 102 6.29 -10.78 6.58
CA TYR A 102 6.08 -11.90 5.67
C TYR A 102 5.69 -13.20 6.38
N PRO A 103 6.46 -13.72 7.40
CA PRO A 103 6.07 -14.96 8.07
C PRO A 103 4.73 -14.85 8.80
N TYR A 104 4.37 -13.70 9.36
CA TYR A 104 3.08 -13.52 10.02
C TYR A 104 1.91 -13.47 9.01
N VAL A 105 2.08 -12.77 7.90
CA VAL A 105 1.07 -12.73 6.83
C VAL A 105 0.86 -14.11 6.24
N ARG A 106 1.93 -14.85 6.01
CA ARG A 106 1.88 -16.24 5.53
C ARG A 106 1.05 -17.11 6.46
N GLN A 107 1.34 -17.12 7.77
CA GLN A 107 0.58 -17.88 8.77
C GLN A 107 -0.90 -17.47 8.82
N CYS A 108 -1.21 -16.18 8.70
CA CYS A 108 -2.58 -15.71 8.64
C CYS A 108 -3.31 -16.28 7.43
N LEU A 109 -2.71 -16.23 6.23
CA LEU A 109 -3.30 -16.76 5.01
C LEU A 109 -3.47 -18.29 5.06
N GLU A 110 -2.44 -19.03 5.52
CA GLU A 110 -2.49 -20.49 5.74
C GLU A 110 -3.62 -20.90 6.68
N SER A 111 -3.95 -20.05 7.64
CA SER A 111 -5.08 -20.27 8.56
C SER A 111 -6.45 -19.83 8.01
N GLY A 112 -6.53 -19.43 6.73
CA GLY A 112 -7.75 -18.98 6.07
C GLY A 112 -8.19 -17.55 6.44
N ARG A 113 -7.32 -16.75 7.09
CA ARG A 113 -7.61 -15.35 7.41
C ARG A 113 -7.23 -14.46 6.25
N SER A 114 -8.14 -13.55 5.89
CA SER A 114 -7.83 -12.52 4.90
C SER A 114 -6.87 -11.48 5.46
N VAL A 115 -5.98 -10.99 4.61
CA VAL A 115 -4.99 -9.98 5.00
C VAL A 115 -5.09 -8.75 4.12
N CYS A 116 -5.03 -7.57 4.76
CA CYS A 116 -4.89 -6.29 4.10
C CYS A 116 -3.56 -5.65 4.53
N THR A 117 -2.73 -5.20 3.58
CA THR A 117 -1.41 -4.67 3.87
C THR A 117 -1.10 -3.38 3.12
N SER A 118 -0.27 -2.52 3.73
CA SER A 118 0.36 -1.36 3.10
C SER A 118 1.83 -1.60 2.73
N ASN A 119 2.35 -2.80 2.95
CA ASN A 119 3.76 -3.14 2.87
C ASN A 119 4.20 -3.41 1.43
N LYS A 120 4.64 -2.36 0.75
CA LYS A 120 5.10 -2.44 -0.65
C LYS A 120 6.28 -3.39 -0.86
N GLU A 121 7.21 -3.46 0.11
CA GLU A 121 8.38 -4.33 0.01
C GLU A 121 7.99 -5.80 0.01
N MET A 122 7.12 -6.20 0.92
CA MET A 122 6.59 -7.56 1.00
C MET A 122 5.80 -7.93 -0.26
N VAL A 123 4.93 -7.04 -0.73
CA VAL A 123 4.12 -7.28 -1.93
C VAL A 123 4.97 -7.37 -3.18
N ALA A 124 5.94 -6.47 -3.35
CA ALA A 124 6.85 -6.49 -4.50
C ALA A 124 7.76 -7.73 -4.54
N THR A 125 8.12 -8.28 -3.38
CA THR A 125 9.02 -9.45 -3.28
C THR A 125 8.26 -10.77 -3.29
N TYR A 126 7.19 -10.88 -2.51
CA TYR A 126 6.47 -12.14 -2.23
C TYR A 126 5.01 -12.14 -2.70
N GLY A 127 4.58 -11.11 -3.44
CA GLY A 127 3.17 -10.93 -3.79
C GLY A 127 2.55 -12.10 -4.54
N ALA A 128 3.27 -12.70 -5.50
CA ALA A 128 2.80 -13.85 -6.25
C ALA A 128 2.56 -15.08 -5.35
N GLU A 129 3.51 -15.36 -4.44
CA GLU A 129 3.39 -16.46 -3.48
C GLU A 129 2.22 -16.23 -2.53
N LEU A 130 2.12 -15.03 -1.95
CA LEU A 130 1.04 -14.69 -1.01
C LEU A 130 -0.34 -14.71 -1.66
N LEU A 131 -0.46 -14.30 -2.92
CA LEU A 131 -1.71 -14.41 -3.69
C LEU A 131 -2.09 -15.87 -3.98
N ALA A 132 -1.11 -16.71 -4.33
CA ALA A 132 -1.32 -18.14 -4.54
C ALA A 132 -1.80 -18.82 -3.24
N LEU A 133 -1.12 -18.53 -2.13
CA LEU A 133 -1.45 -19.03 -0.81
C LEU A 133 -2.86 -18.59 -0.35
N ALA A 134 -3.19 -17.31 -0.54
CA ALA A 134 -4.52 -16.80 -0.23
C ALA A 134 -5.61 -17.53 -1.01
N LYS A 135 -5.38 -17.78 -2.30
CA LYS A 135 -6.30 -18.54 -3.15
C LYS A 135 -6.45 -19.99 -2.67
N GLU A 136 -5.36 -20.67 -2.32
CA GLU A 136 -5.35 -22.05 -1.82
C GLU A 136 -6.20 -22.18 -0.54
N HIS A 137 -6.09 -21.23 0.37
CA HIS A 137 -6.79 -21.22 1.66
C HIS A 137 -8.11 -20.44 1.66
N SER A 138 -8.64 -20.09 0.48
CA SER A 138 -9.91 -19.34 0.33
C SER A 138 -9.93 -18.02 1.11
N ALA A 139 -8.78 -17.40 1.28
CA ALA A 139 -8.58 -16.09 1.89
C ALA A 139 -8.38 -15.01 0.83
N ALA A 140 -8.51 -13.74 1.22
CA ALA A 140 -8.16 -12.59 0.38
C ALA A 140 -6.84 -11.97 0.83
N PHE A 141 -6.00 -11.58 -0.14
CA PHE A 141 -4.81 -10.78 0.11
C PHE A 141 -4.94 -9.45 -0.64
N LEU A 142 -5.13 -8.36 0.11
CA LEU A 142 -5.42 -7.02 -0.41
C LEU A 142 -4.29 -6.06 -0.06
N PHE A 143 -3.83 -5.26 -1.04
CA PHE A 143 -2.64 -4.42 -0.89
C PHE A 143 -2.74 -3.06 -1.60
N GLU A 144 -3.93 -2.46 -1.67
CA GLU A 144 -4.14 -1.14 -2.30
C GLU A 144 -3.16 -0.09 -1.80
N ALA A 145 -2.96 0.00 -0.48
CA ALA A 145 -2.11 0.99 0.15
C ALA A 145 -0.60 0.75 -0.04
N SER A 146 -0.20 -0.35 -0.69
CA SER A 146 1.21 -0.63 -1.01
C SER A 146 1.73 0.25 -2.15
N VAL A 147 0.85 0.80 -3.00
CA VAL A 147 1.21 1.70 -4.09
C VAL A 147 0.76 3.13 -3.81
N GLY A 148 -0.55 3.36 -3.68
CA GLY A 148 -1.11 4.68 -3.41
C GLY A 148 -1.83 4.70 -2.08
N GLY A 149 -1.25 5.28 -1.02
CA GLY A 149 -1.84 5.26 0.31
C GLY A 149 -3.25 5.85 0.37
N GLY A 150 -3.47 7.01 -0.25
CA GLY A 150 -4.77 7.66 -0.34
C GLY A 150 -5.35 7.72 -1.75
N THR A 151 -4.64 7.18 -2.75
CA THR A 151 -5.04 7.21 -4.16
C THR A 151 -5.28 5.78 -4.64
N PRO A 152 -6.52 5.35 -4.88
CA PRO A 152 -6.80 4.00 -5.36
C PRO A 152 -6.29 3.82 -6.80
N ILE A 153 -5.54 2.76 -7.05
CA ILE A 153 -5.04 2.38 -8.37
C ILE A 153 -5.19 0.88 -8.63
N ILE A 154 -4.90 0.03 -7.64
CA ILE A 154 -4.96 -1.42 -7.77
C ILE A 154 -6.40 -1.89 -7.99
N THR A 155 -7.33 -1.42 -7.15
CA THR A 155 -8.75 -1.73 -7.28
C THR A 155 -9.32 -1.28 -8.63
N PRO A 156 -9.08 -0.04 -9.12
CA PRO A 156 -9.46 0.34 -10.47
C PRO A 156 -8.86 -0.55 -11.57
N MET A 157 -7.59 -0.90 -11.50
CA MET A 157 -6.96 -1.82 -12.47
C MET A 157 -7.65 -3.20 -12.47
N HIS A 158 -7.93 -3.73 -11.29
CA HIS A 158 -8.49 -5.08 -11.15
C HIS A 158 -10.00 -5.14 -11.46
N GLN A 159 -10.78 -4.12 -11.11
CA GLN A 159 -12.23 -4.13 -11.23
C GLN A 159 -12.73 -3.35 -12.44
N CYS A 160 -12.27 -2.11 -12.60
CA CYS A 160 -12.77 -1.23 -13.66
C CYS A 160 -12.14 -1.54 -15.01
N LEU A 161 -10.87 -1.95 -15.03
CA LEU A 161 -10.09 -2.24 -16.24
C LEU A 161 -9.91 -3.74 -16.47
N ALA A 162 -10.65 -4.60 -15.79
CA ALA A 162 -10.49 -6.06 -15.84
C ALA A 162 -10.62 -6.67 -17.26
N ALA A 163 -11.36 -6.03 -18.15
CA ALA A 163 -11.51 -6.44 -19.55
C ALA A 163 -10.55 -5.72 -20.50
N ASN A 164 -9.70 -4.81 -19.99
CA ASN A 164 -8.78 -4.03 -20.79
C ASN A 164 -7.38 -4.65 -20.79
N HIS A 165 -6.69 -4.48 -21.92
CA HIS A 165 -5.27 -4.73 -22.01
C HIS A 165 -4.50 -3.46 -21.65
N ILE A 166 -3.63 -3.55 -20.64
CA ILE A 166 -2.84 -2.41 -20.16
C ILE A 166 -1.45 -2.50 -20.79
N SER A 167 -1.25 -1.76 -21.85
CA SER A 167 0.03 -1.74 -22.60
C SER A 167 1.08 -0.81 -22.00
N SER A 168 0.68 0.16 -21.17
CA SER A 168 1.63 1.12 -20.58
C SER A 168 1.09 1.69 -19.25
N ILE A 169 2.02 1.87 -18.32
CA ILE A 169 1.80 2.62 -17.08
C ILE A 169 2.91 3.64 -16.97
N ARG A 170 2.58 4.88 -16.66
CA ARG A 170 3.57 5.94 -16.37
C ARG A 170 3.05 6.86 -15.28
N GLY A 171 3.93 7.23 -14.34
CA GLY A 171 3.51 8.15 -13.30
C GLY A 171 4.63 8.58 -12.35
N ILE A 172 4.34 9.64 -11.61
CA ILE A 172 5.11 10.08 -10.46
C ILE A 172 4.50 9.40 -9.24
N VAL A 173 5.18 8.38 -8.71
CA VAL A 173 4.65 7.55 -7.62
C VAL A 173 5.36 7.79 -6.27
N ASN A 174 6.29 8.77 -6.23
CA ASN A 174 6.99 9.17 -5.02
C ASN A 174 6.82 10.67 -4.76
N GLY A 175 6.17 11.01 -3.63
CA GLY A 175 5.89 12.39 -3.23
C GLY A 175 7.13 13.17 -2.80
N THR A 176 8.05 12.51 -2.09
CA THR A 176 9.26 13.11 -1.53
C THR A 176 10.16 13.66 -2.64
N THR A 177 10.48 12.84 -3.64
CA THR A 177 11.33 13.27 -4.77
C THR A 177 10.66 14.33 -5.62
N ASN A 178 9.34 14.25 -5.81
CA ASN A 178 8.60 15.30 -6.53
C ASN A 178 8.61 16.63 -5.74
N PHE A 179 8.50 16.59 -4.43
CA PHE A 179 8.65 17.77 -3.56
C PHE A 179 10.06 18.36 -3.70
N MET A 180 11.11 17.53 -3.56
CA MET A 180 12.50 17.99 -3.64
C MET A 180 12.81 18.63 -5.00
N LEU A 181 12.50 17.98 -6.12
CA LEU A 181 12.72 18.52 -7.46
C LEU A 181 11.94 19.82 -7.70
N THR A 182 10.75 19.93 -7.12
CA THR A 182 9.95 21.16 -7.19
C THR A 182 10.60 22.30 -6.41
N LYS A 183 11.13 22.01 -5.21
CA LYS A 183 11.87 22.98 -4.39
C LYS A 183 13.16 23.44 -5.09
N MET A 184 13.96 22.49 -5.58
CA MET A 184 15.18 22.80 -6.35
C MET A 184 14.90 23.73 -7.51
N LYS A 185 13.80 23.47 -8.25
CA LYS A 185 13.38 24.31 -9.37
C LYS A 185 12.94 25.70 -8.93
N ARG A 186 12.01 25.80 -7.98
CA ARG A 186 11.36 27.08 -7.60
C ARG A 186 12.26 28.00 -6.82
N GLU A 187 13.12 27.45 -5.98
CA GLU A 187 13.94 28.21 -5.05
C GLU A 187 15.43 28.22 -5.46
N ASN A 188 15.76 27.61 -6.61
CA ASN A 188 17.11 27.54 -7.17
C ASN A 188 18.14 26.98 -6.17
N MET A 189 17.72 25.96 -5.37
CA MET A 189 18.54 25.33 -4.33
C MET A 189 19.11 24.00 -4.76
N GLY A 190 20.21 23.58 -4.12
CA GLY A 190 20.85 22.30 -4.38
C GLY A 190 20.08 21.09 -3.80
N PHE A 191 20.49 19.87 -4.20
CA PHE A 191 19.89 18.62 -3.74
C PHE A 191 19.94 18.48 -2.21
N ASP A 192 21.10 18.71 -1.59
CA ASP A 192 21.29 18.52 -0.14
C ASP A 192 20.41 19.46 0.70
N GLU A 193 20.24 20.69 0.24
CA GLU A 193 19.38 21.66 0.89
C GLU A 193 17.90 21.26 0.77
N ALA A 194 17.45 20.84 -0.41
CA ALA A 194 16.11 20.34 -0.65
C ALA A 194 15.81 19.09 0.18
N LEU A 195 16.79 18.17 0.30
CA LEU A 195 16.69 16.98 1.14
C LEU A 195 16.53 17.33 2.61
N LYS A 196 17.34 18.25 3.12
CA LYS A 196 17.26 18.71 4.51
C LYS A 196 15.88 19.30 4.84
N ILE A 197 15.32 20.08 3.93
CA ILE A 197 13.96 20.61 4.09
C ILE A 197 12.92 19.47 4.07
N ALA A 198 13.04 18.52 3.15
CA ALA A 198 12.15 17.38 3.09
C ALA A 198 12.18 16.55 4.39
N GLN A 199 13.36 16.36 4.98
CA GLN A 199 13.53 15.69 6.28
C GLN A 199 12.91 16.49 7.44
N GLN A 200 13.11 17.79 7.49
CA GLN A 200 12.52 18.67 8.51
C GLN A 200 10.98 18.67 8.47
N LEU A 201 10.41 18.55 7.28
CA LEU A 201 8.96 18.50 7.09
C LEU A 201 8.39 17.07 7.21
N GLY A 202 9.23 16.07 7.44
CA GLY A 202 8.80 14.68 7.61
C GLY A 202 8.46 13.95 6.30
N TYR A 203 8.85 14.49 5.14
CA TYR A 203 8.69 13.81 3.85
C TYR A 203 9.74 12.72 3.63
N ALA A 204 10.98 12.95 4.05
CA ALA A 204 12.07 12.00 3.93
C ALA A 204 12.56 11.55 5.32
N GLU A 205 12.99 10.30 5.43
CA GLU A 205 13.62 9.80 6.66
C GLU A 205 14.96 10.50 6.90
N THR A 206 15.20 10.84 8.19
CA THR A 206 16.44 11.52 8.58
C THR A 206 17.64 10.59 8.56
N LYS A 207 17.44 9.29 8.82
CA LYS A 207 18.52 8.31 8.98
C LYS A 207 18.94 7.70 7.66
N ASP A 208 18.00 7.32 6.81
CA ASP A 208 18.27 6.78 5.47
C ASP A 208 17.17 7.21 4.49
N PRO A 209 17.37 8.29 3.72
CA PRO A 209 16.43 8.74 2.70
C PRO A 209 16.51 7.92 1.40
N GLY A 210 17.35 6.89 1.35
CA GLY A 210 17.67 6.17 0.11
C GLY A 210 16.46 5.51 -0.55
N ASP A 211 15.46 5.06 0.20
CA ASP A 211 14.25 4.49 -0.38
C ASP A 211 13.56 5.48 -1.33
N ASP A 212 13.52 6.76 -0.97
CA ASP A 212 12.97 7.82 -1.82
C ASP A 212 13.97 8.26 -2.90
N VAL A 213 15.13 8.79 -2.47
CA VAL A 213 16.03 9.53 -3.37
C VAL A 213 16.81 8.64 -4.35
N ASP A 214 16.97 7.34 -4.05
CA ASP A 214 17.57 6.36 -4.95
C ASP A 214 16.53 5.67 -5.85
N GLY A 215 15.23 5.97 -5.67
CA GLY A 215 14.14 5.46 -6.49
C GLY A 215 13.62 4.07 -6.08
N ARG A 216 14.09 3.49 -4.97
CA ARG A 216 13.68 2.13 -4.52
C ARG A 216 12.19 2.04 -4.23
N ASP A 217 11.58 3.07 -3.62
CA ASP A 217 10.14 3.15 -3.39
C ASP A 217 9.36 3.12 -4.71
N ALA A 218 9.77 3.95 -5.67
CA ALA A 218 9.13 4.00 -7.00
C ALA A 218 9.29 2.68 -7.76
N CYS A 219 10.47 2.05 -7.66
CA CYS A 219 10.76 0.74 -8.24
C CYS A 219 9.83 -0.35 -7.70
N ARG A 220 9.67 -0.45 -6.38
CA ARG A 220 8.74 -1.43 -5.77
C ARG A 220 7.30 -1.21 -6.22
N LYS A 221 6.87 0.04 -6.31
CA LYS A 221 5.51 0.39 -6.76
C LYS A 221 5.26 0.03 -8.21
N ILE A 222 6.21 0.33 -9.11
CA ILE A 222 6.03 -0.03 -10.52
C ILE A 222 6.14 -1.54 -10.73
N ALA A 223 6.94 -2.26 -9.94
CA ALA A 223 6.98 -3.72 -9.96
C ALA A 223 5.61 -4.34 -9.65
N ILE A 224 4.92 -3.81 -8.62
CA ILE A 224 3.56 -4.24 -8.26
C ILE A 224 2.58 -3.95 -9.41
N LEU A 225 2.59 -2.73 -9.93
CA LEU A 225 1.66 -2.33 -11.00
C LEU A 225 1.93 -3.09 -12.30
N ALA A 226 3.20 -3.28 -12.68
CA ALA A 226 3.59 -4.07 -13.84
C ALA A 226 3.12 -5.53 -13.69
N SER A 227 3.33 -6.14 -12.51
CA SER A 227 2.86 -7.50 -12.23
C SER A 227 1.36 -7.67 -12.42
N LEU A 228 0.58 -6.67 -12.00
CA LEU A 228 -0.88 -6.67 -12.21
C LEU A 228 -1.27 -6.47 -13.67
N ALA A 229 -0.51 -5.65 -14.42
CA ALA A 229 -0.79 -5.37 -15.83
C ALA A 229 -0.47 -6.57 -16.74
N CYS A 230 0.68 -7.23 -16.51
CA CYS A 230 1.15 -8.33 -17.35
C CYS A 230 0.69 -9.72 -16.86
N GLY A 231 0.13 -9.84 -15.66
CA GLY A 231 -0.38 -11.09 -15.12
C GLY A 231 0.70 -12.06 -14.61
N HIS A 232 1.96 -11.64 -14.52
CA HIS A 232 3.05 -12.42 -13.91
C HIS A 232 3.92 -11.54 -13.02
N HIS A 233 4.66 -12.16 -12.10
CA HIS A 233 5.43 -11.42 -11.10
C HIS A 233 6.66 -10.73 -11.73
N VAL A 234 6.75 -9.43 -11.54
CA VAL A 234 7.90 -8.59 -11.93
C VAL A 234 8.67 -8.26 -10.66
N TYR A 235 9.91 -8.75 -10.56
CA TYR A 235 10.75 -8.53 -9.39
C TYR A 235 11.43 -7.16 -9.45
N PRO A 236 11.45 -6.39 -8.34
CA PRO A 236 12.13 -5.08 -8.30
C PRO A 236 13.60 -5.13 -8.73
N ASP A 237 14.31 -6.21 -8.39
CA ASP A 237 15.74 -6.39 -8.71
C ASP A 237 16.02 -6.46 -10.23
N ASN A 238 15.01 -6.76 -11.03
CA ASN A 238 15.09 -6.80 -12.49
C ASN A 238 14.73 -5.46 -13.15
N ILE A 239 14.39 -4.44 -12.37
CA ILE A 239 13.97 -3.13 -12.87
C ILE A 239 15.13 -2.14 -12.80
N PRO A 240 15.65 -1.65 -13.94
CA PRO A 240 16.65 -0.58 -13.94
C PRO A 240 16.13 0.65 -13.19
N THR A 241 16.83 1.03 -12.14
CA THR A 241 16.37 2.11 -11.26
C THR A 241 17.46 3.17 -11.11
N ARG A 242 17.09 4.42 -11.32
CA ARG A 242 17.94 5.58 -11.09
C ARG A 242 17.20 6.61 -10.24
N GLY A 243 17.84 7.05 -9.16
CA GLY A 243 17.31 8.10 -8.29
C GLY A 243 17.59 9.52 -8.78
N ILE A 244 17.47 10.46 -7.87
CA ILE A 244 17.59 11.90 -8.16
C ILE A 244 18.85 12.55 -7.55
N ARG A 245 19.75 11.77 -6.92
CA ARG A 245 20.92 12.33 -6.20
C ARG A 245 21.84 13.16 -7.09
N ASP A 246 22.00 12.76 -8.34
CA ASP A 246 22.90 13.39 -9.31
C ASP A 246 22.27 14.60 -10.03
N ILE A 247 20.98 14.88 -9.75
CA ILE A 247 20.29 15.99 -10.40
C ILE A 247 20.73 17.32 -9.81
N THR A 248 21.24 18.19 -10.66
CA THR A 248 21.74 19.51 -10.28
C THR A 248 20.76 20.62 -10.69
N VAL A 249 20.98 21.82 -10.13
CA VAL A 249 20.26 23.02 -10.55
C VAL A 249 20.55 23.35 -12.02
N ALA A 250 21.75 23.03 -12.51
CA ALA A 250 22.11 23.24 -13.92
C ALA A 250 21.28 22.35 -14.85
N ASP A 251 21.06 21.09 -14.48
CA ASP A 251 20.22 20.16 -15.23
C ASP A 251 18.78 20.65 -15.29
N ILE A 252 18.25 21.13 -14.16
CA ILE A 252 16.89 21.68 -14.11
C ILE A 252 16.75 22.89 -15.05
N LYS A 253 17.71 23.82 -15.03
CA LYS A 253 17.72 24.97 -15.93
C LYS A 253 17.88 24.59 -17.39
N ALA A 254 18.66 23.55 -17.68
CA ALA A 254 18.78 23.02 -19.04
C ALA A 254 17.46 22.43 -19.54
N ALA A 255 16.77 21.68 -18.70
CA ALA A 255 15.44 21.13 -19.02
C ALA A 255 14.40 22.24 -19.27
N GLU A 256 14.42 23.32 -18.47
CA GLU A 256 13.53 24.48 -18.68
C GLU A 256 13.73 25.17 -20.02
N LYS A 257 14.99 25.28 -20.50
CA LYS A 257 15.28 25.81 -21.83
C LYS A 257 14.72 24.93 -22.96
N LEU A 258 14.46 23.66 -22.69
CA LEU A 258 13.85 22.71 -23.59
C LEU A 258 12.32 22.56 -23.36
N ASP A 259 11.71 23.52 -22.68
CA ASP A 259 10.30 23.50 -22.27
C ASP A 259 9.91 22.17 -21.57
N SER A 260 10.80 21.68 -20.72
CA SER A 260 10.68 20.39 -20.05
C SER A 260 10.89 20.52 -18.54
N ALA A 261 10.52 19.48 -17.79
CA ALA A 261 10.76 19.40 -16.36
C ALA A 261 11.34 18.03 -16.00
N ILE A 262 12.30 18.03 -15.07
CA ILE A 262 12.86 16.79 -14.53
C ILE A 262 11.93 16.24 -13.46
N LYS A 263 11.54 14.97 -13.58
CA LYS A 263 10.72 14.23 -12.63
C LYS A 263 11.24 12.79 -12.49
N LEU A 264 11.06 12.21 -11.29
CA LEU A 264 11.22 10.77 -11.11
C LEU A 264 9.97 10.07 -11.64
N ILE A 265 10.12 9.38 -12.77
CA ILE A 265 9.02 8.70 -13.44
C ILE A 265 9.19 7.19 -13.29
N ALA A 266 8.19 6.55 -12.71
CA ALA A 266 8.06 5.10 -12.79
C ALA A 266 7.27 4.73 -14.06
N TRP A 267 7.73 3.72 -14.79
CA TRP A 267 7.08 3.33 -16.03
C TRP A 267 7.11 1.82 -16.28
N TYR A 268 6.10 1.35 -16.99
CA TYR A 268 5.98 0.02 -17.56
C TYR A 268 5.49 0.18 -19.01
N ASN A 269 6.07 -0.57 -19.91
CA ASN A 269 5.61 -0.68 -21.31
C ASN A 269 5.66 -2.13 -21.76
N GLU A 270 4.66 -2.54 -22.51
CA GLU A 270 4.69 -3.74 -23.31
C GLU A 270 5.11 -3.37 -24.75
N GLY A 271 6.16 -4.01 -25.27
CA GLY A 271 6.61 -3.83 -26.63
C GLY A 271 5.67 -4.52 -27.63
N GLY A 272 5.68 -4.06 -28.89
CA GLY A 272 4.86 -4.63 -29.95
C GLY A 272 5.19 -6.10 -30.32
N ASP A 273 6.30 -6.62 -29.80
CA ASP A 273 6.77 -8.01 -29.91
C ASP A 273 6.44 -8.86 -28.67
N GLY A 274 5.66 -8.32 -27.73
CA GLY A 274 5.32 -8.97 -26.46
C GLY A 274 6.45 -8.92 -25.43
N GLN A 275 7.55 -8.21 -25.70
CA GLN A 275 8.57 -7.93 -24.69
C GLN A 275 8.07 -6.86 -23.73
N MET A 276 8.35 -7.04 -22.44
CA MET A 276 7.96 -6.10 -21.39
C MET A 276 9.20 -5.43 -20.80
N ALA A 277 9.07 -4.14 -20.51
CA ALA A 277 10.11 -3.38 -19.82
C ALA A 277 9.48 -2.47 -18.75
N ALA A 278 10.18 -2.30 -17.65
CA ALA A 278 9.82 -1.40 -16.57
C ALA A 278 11.07 -0.64 -16.07
N GLY A 279 10.86 0.55 -15.56
CA GLY A 279 11.94 1.37 -15.00
C GLY A 279 11.45 2.43 -14.02
#